data_53b3e52759c4e4ce8b7118e1aa8a6e87
#
_entry.id   53b3e52759c4e4ce8b7118e1aa8a6e87
#
_cell.length_a   1.000
_cell.length_b   1.000
_cell.length_c   1.000
_cell.angle_alpha   90.00
_cell.angle_beta   90.00
_cell.angle_gamma   90.00
#
_symmetry.space_group_name_H-M   'P 1'
#
loop_
_entity.id
_entity.type
_entity.pdbx_description
1 polymer ?
#
loop_
_entity_poly.entity_id
_entity_poly.type
_entity_poly.pdbx_seq_one_letter_code
_entity_poly.pdbx_strand_id
1 'polypeptide(L)'
;ALGGMTVEWSDDEGQSWTGPSIATGYSVQDHQTIASSPYGGLLHETLWVFCINGNYPAPLCSASQDGGFTWGPELPGAPVDCQSGGLSAHIIGAENGNFYRGQIGCDGTGYSMYKTEDGAITWTEHVLPTEESGTADTWNAEEAQVDTDTESNVYAMWMGIDNLPYFSYSTDHAETWSDAVMIAPSHLQGTGFPVVIAGDPGRVAFGYIGEDGDGLWDGYISVMTDAFNETPLITTVQVNANDDPLDN
;
A
#
# COMPACT_ATOMS: atom_id res chain seq x y z
N ALA A 1 -21.71 20.13 -12.19
CA ALA A 1 -20.60 19.93 -11.26
C ALA A 1 -19.53 19.15 -12.01
N LEU A 2 -18.35 19.69 -12.11
CA LEU A 2 -17.19 18.91 -12.55
C LEU A 2 -16.87 17.98 -11.38
N GLY A 3 -17.22 16.72 -11.49
CA GLY A 3 -16.75 15.69 -10.57
C GLY A 3 -15.28 15.43 -10.87
N GLY A 4 -14.47 15.35 -9.84
CA GLY A 4 -13.04 15.07 -9.97
C GLY A 4 -12.37 15.25 -8.61
N MET A 5 -11.16 14.72 -8.51
CA MET A 5 -10.34 14.91 -7.30
C MET A 5 -9.32 16.01 -7.54
N THR A 6 -9.16 16.83 -6.53
CA THR A 6 -8.19 17.94 -6.56
C THR A 6 -7.09 17.69 -5.55
N VAL A 7 -5.92 18.20 -5.85
CA VAL A 7 -4.75 18.24 -4.97
C VAL A 7 -4.45 19.70 -4.64
N GLU A 8 -4.19 19.95 -3.38
CA GLU A 8 -3.64 21.21 -2.87
C GLU A 8 -2.32 20.91 -2.15
N TRP A 9 -1.41 21.85 -2.15
CA TRP A 9 -0.11 21.69 -1.48
C TRP A 9 0.27 22.94 -0.69
N SER A 10 1.16 22.73 0.28
CA SER A 10 1.71 23.79 1.13
C SER A 10 3.24 23.69 1.12
N ASP A 11 3.89 24.83 0.93
CA ASP A 11 5.35 25.01 1.00
C ASP A 11 5.79 25.68 2.30
N ASP A 12 4.87 25.89 3.24
CA ASP A 12 5.08 26.63 4.48
C ASP A 12 4.52 25.92 5.73
N GLU A 13 4.63 24.59 5.74
CA GLU A 13 4.18 23.72 6.85
C GLU A 13 2.67 23.85 7.16
N GLY A 14 1.85 24.03 6.12
CA GLY A 14 0.40 24.09 6.22
C GLY A 14 -0.15 25.45 6.62
N GLN A 15 0.67 26.51 6.65
CA GLN A 15 0.20 27.86 6.97
C GLN A 15 -0.58 28.50 5.82
N SER A 16 -0.20 28.18 4.59
CA SER A 16 -0.97 28.52 3.38
C SER A 16 -1.02 27.33 2.41
N TRP A 17 -2.04 27.31 1.56
CA TRP A 17 -2.27 26.24 0.60
C TRP A 17 -2.40 26.80 -0.81
N THR A 18 -1.79 26.16 -1.76
CA THR A 18 -1.84 26.47 -3.18
C THR A 18 -2.64 25.41 -3.91
N GLY A 19 -3.50 25.80 -4.82
CA GLY A 19 -4.38 24.94 -5.57
C GLY A 19 -5.82 25.49 -5.60
N PRO A 20 -6.81 24.68 -5.93
CA PRO A 20 -6.70 23.27 -6.29
C PRO A 20 -6.23 23.03 -7.73
N SER A 21 -5.41 22.01 -7.95
CA SER A 21 -5.16 21.43 -9.26
C SER A 21 -5.97 20.14 -9.42
N ILE A 22 -6.47 19.86 -10.63
CA ILE A 22 -7.31 18.67 -10.88
C ILE A 22 -6.39 17.50 -11.19
N ALA A 23 -6.33 16.51 -10.28
CA ALA A 23 -5.57 15.29 -10.46
C ALA A 23 -6.34 14.23 -11.28
N THR A 24 -7.67 14.23 -11.20
CA THR A 24 -8.53 13.33 -11.97
C THR A 24 -9.87 13.97 -12.27
N GLY A 25 -10.45 13.69 -13.44
CA GLY A 25 -11.77 14.12 -13.86
C GLY A 25 -12.93 13.17 -13.50
N TYR A 26 -12.65 12.04 -12.88
CA TYR A 26 -13.66 11.03 -12.53
C TYR A 26 -14.51 11.46 -11.33
N SER A 27 -15.81 11.14 -11.38
CA SER A 27 -16.81 11.65 -10.44
C SER A 27 -17.28 10.67 -9.36
N VAL A 28 -16.99 9.38 -9.50
CA VAL A 28 -17.36 8.34 -8.52
C VAL A 28 -16.09 7.64 -8.10
N GLN A 29 -15.58 7.98 -6.93
CA GLN A 29 -14.21 7.67 -6.55
C GLN A 29 -14.13 7.41 -5.06
N ASP A 30 -13.27 6.45 -4.72
CA ASP A 30 -12.97 6.06 -3.35
C ASP A 30 -11.47 5.76 -3.22
N HIS A 31 -10.95 5.78 -2.00
CA HIS A 31 -9.62 5.35 -1.65
C HIS A 31 -8.51 6.11 -2.41
N GLN A 32 -8.52 7.44 -2.24
CA GLN A 32 -7.53 8.33 -2.84
C GLN A 32 -6.17 8.15 -2.18
N THR A 33 -5.13 8.03 -3.00
CA THR A 33 -3.77 7.88 -2.50
C THR A 33 -2.77 8.67 -3.35
N ILE A 34 -1.76 9.21 -2.72
CA ILE A 34 -0.71 10.01 -3.38
C ILE A 34 0.65 9.66 -2.80
N ALA A 35 1.64 9.56 -3.66
CA ALA A 35 3.03 9.36 -3.27
C ALA A 35 3.97 10.18 -4.14
N SER A 36 5.19 10.34 -3.66
CA SER A 36 6.27 10.97 -4.42
C SER A 36 7.49 10.07 -4.44
N SER A 37 8.28 10.20 -5.49
CA SER A 37 9.56 9.51 -5.63
C SER A 37 10.56 10.42 -6.34
N PRO A 38 11.86 10.29 -6.11
CA PRO A 38 12.88 10.94 -6.92
C PRO A 38 12.73 10.57 -8.39
N TYR A 39 12.71 11.58 -9.25
CA TYR A 39 12.58 11.37 -10.68
C TYR A 39 13.53 12.31 -11.42
N GLY A 40 14.63 11.77 -11.93
CA GLY A 40 15.64 12.55 -12.61
C GLY A 40 15.10 13.17 -13.89
N GLY A 41 14.80 14.48 -13.87
CA GLY A 41 15.04 15.17 -15.09
C GLY A 41 14.03 16.00 -15.80
N LEU A 42 12.99 16.68 -15.26
CA LEU A 42 12.33 17.66 -16.13
C LEU A 42 12.19 19.08 -15.55
N LEU A 43 11.45 19.28 -14.50
CA LEU A 43 11.31 20.61 -13.89
C LEU A 43 11.51 20.56 -12.38
N HIS A 44 11.26 19.40 -11.81
CA HIS A 44 11.46 19.10 -10.40
C HIS A 44 12.14 17.72 -10.29
N GLU A 45 12.96 17.54 -9.27
CA GLU A 45 13.65 16.27 -9.01
C GLU A 45 12.69 15.21 -8.45
N THR A 46 11.40 15.52 -8.33
CA THR A 46 10.37 14.67 -7.72
C THR A 46 9.20 14.49 -8.66
N LEU A 47 8.80 13.24 -8.85
CA LEU A 47 7.57 12.85 -9.49
C LEU A 47 6.50 12.59 -8.42
N TRP A 48 5.31 13.11 -8.63
CA TRP A 48 4.13 12.81 -7.83
C TRP A 48 3.19 11.91 -8.60
N VAL A 49 2.70 10.86 -7.99
CA VAL A 49 1.68 9.98 -8.56
C VAL A 49 0.47 9.95 -7.64
N PHE A 50 -0.68 10.22 -8.20
CA PHE A 50 -1.98 10.15 -7.56
C PHE A 50 -2.77 9.00 -8.16
N CYS A 51 -3.28 8.09 -7.34
CA CYS A 51 -4.12 6.98 -7.77
C CYS A 51 -5.45 7.02 -7.02
N ILE A 52 -6.49 6.49 -7.68
CA ILE A 52 -7.84 6.43 -7.12
C ILE A 52 -8.60 5.22 -7.64
N ASN A 53 -9.33 4.58 -6.75
CA ASN A 53 -10.27 3.54 -7.11
C ASN A 53 -11.61 4.15 -7.53
N GLY A 54 -12.31 3.50 -8.44
CA GLY A 54 -13.62 3.90 -8.93
C GLY A 54 -14.35 2.70 -9.52
N ASN A 55 -15.44 2.97 -10.22
CA ASN A 55 -16.20 1.94 -10.97
C ASN A 55 -15.47 1.50 -12.25
N TYR A 56 -14.16 1.38 -12.20
CA TYR A 56 -13.33 0.96 -13.32
C TYR A 56 -12.70 -0.41 -13.02
N PRO A 57 -12.36 -1.22 -14.01
CA PRO A 57 -11.75 -2.54 -13.78
C PRO A 57 -10.40 -2.49 -13.06
N ALA A 58 -9.74 -1.34 -13.07
CA ALA A 58 -8.49 -1.08 -12.35
C ALA A 58 -8.49 0.34 -11.79
N PRO A 59 -7.70 0.65 -10.75
CA PRO A 59 -7.48 2.02 -10.31
C PRO A 59 -6.97 2.90 -11.43
N LEU A 60 -7.29 4.18 -11.38
CA LEU A 60 -6.76 5.18 -12.30
C LEU A 60 -5.69 6.00 -11.61
N CYS A 61 -4.56 6.16 -12.27
CA CYS A 61 -3.43 6.93 -11.79
C CYS A 61 -3.10 8.08 -12.74
N SER A 62 -2.66 9.20 -12.20
CA SER A 62 -2.10 10.32 -12.94
C SER A 62 -0.82 10.82 -12.28
N ALA A 63 0.08 11.39 -13.06
CA ALA A 63 1.36 11.86 -12.56
C ALA A 63 1.55 13.35 -12.78
N SER A 64 2.24 14.00 -11.85
CA SER A 64 2.69 15.39 -11.94
C SER A 64 4.21 15.47 -11.88
N GLN A 65 4.80 16.20 -12.83
CA GLN A 65 6.24 16.46 -12.93
C GLN A 65 6.62 17.90 -12.59
N ASP A 66 5.67 18.70 -12.14
CA ASP A 66 5.83 20.13 -11.89
C ASP A 66 5.40 20.54 -10.47
N GLY A 67 5.49 19.62 -9.51
CA GLY A 67 5.16 19.87 -8.11
C GLY A 67 3.66 19.93 -7.82
N GLY A 68 2.83 19.27 -8.62
CA GLY A 68 1.38 19.20 -8.43
C GLY A 68 0.59 20.31 -9.16
N PHE A 69 1.26 21.19 -9.90
CA PHE A 69 0.57 22.26 -10.65
C PHE A 69 -0.27 21.72 -11.80
N THR A 70 0.26 20.76 -12.55
CA THR A 70 -0.47 20.07 -13.62
C THR A 70 -0.33 18.55 -13.47
N TRP A 71 -1.34 17.84 -13.93
CA TRP A 71 -1.42 16.39 -13.90
C TRP A 71 -1.56 15.85 -15.30
N GLY A 72 -0.89 14.74 -15.56
CA GLY A 72 -0.96 14.01 -16.82
C GLY A 72 -2.32 13.32 -17.03
N PRO A 73 -2.46 12.57 -18.13
CA PRO A 73 -3.68 11.80 -18.37
C PRO A 73 -3.86 10.73 -17.29
N GLU A 74 -5.12 10.44 -16.97
CA GLU A 74 -5.50 9.31 -16.14
C GLU A 74 -5.29 8.01 -16.92
N LEU A 75 -4.44 7.14 -16.40
CA LEU A 75 -4.12 5.84 -17.00
C LEU A 75 -4.44 4.71 -16.01
N PRO A 76 -4.77 3.50 -16.47
CA PRO A 76 -4.96 2.37 -15.59
C PRO A 76 -3.72 2.10 -14.73
N GLY A 77 -3.90 1.97 -13.42
CA GLY A 77 -2.85 1.62 -12.46
C GLY A 77 -2.59 0.11 -12.35
N ALA A 78 -2.78 -0.62 -13.44
CA ALA A 78 -2.56 -2.05 -13.55
C ALA A 78 -2.16 -2.40 -15.00
N PRO A 79 -1.62 -3.61 -15.26
CA PRO A 79 -1.35 -4.07 -16.62
C PRO A 79 -2.58 -4.03 -17.53
N VAL A 80 -2.35 -3.91 -18.84
CA VAL A 80 -3.42 -3.98 -19.83
C VAL A 80 -4.12 -5.34 -19.72
N ASP A 81 -5.46 -5.31 -19.76
CA ASP A 81 -6.33 -6.48 -19.60
C ASP A 81 -6.45 -7.04 -18.16
N CYS A 82 -5.77 -6.45 -17.20
CA CYS A 82 -5.98 -6.76 -15.79
C CYS A 82 -7.35 -6.24 -15.32
N GLN A 83 -8.08 -7.08 -14.60
CA GLN A 83 -9.39 -6.74 -14.04
C GLN A 83 -9.39 -6.86 -12.51
N SER A 84 -8.33 -6.39 -11.89
CA SER A 84 -8.21 -6.30 -10.43
C SER A 84 -9.08 -5.17 -9.89
N GLY A 85 -10.40 -5.32 -10.02
CA GLY A 85 -11.35 -4.38 -9.40
C GLY A 85 -11.27 -4.41 -7.87
N GLY A 86 -11.89 -3.43 -7.24
CA GLY A 86 -11.92 -3.31 -5.78
C GLY A 86 -10.98 -2.24 -5.24
N LEU A 87 -10.82 -2.22 -3.93
CA LEU A 87 -9.94 -1.28 -3.24
C LEU A 87 -8.47 -1.70 -3.43
N SER A 88 -7.59 -0.74 -3.56
CA SER A 88 -6.14 -0.95 -3.57
C SER A 88 -5.51 -0.31 -2.34
N ALA A 89 -4.41 -0.87 -1.88
CA ALA A 89 -3.57 -0.22 -0.88
C ALA A 89 -3.07 1.16 -1.33
N HIS A 90 -2.53 1.91 -0.41
CA HIS A 90 -1.89 3.18 -0.70
C HIS A 90 -0.71 2.99 -1.66
N ILE A 91 -0.53 3.94 -2.56
CA ILE A 91 0.65 3.98 -3.42
C ILE A 91 1.84 4.45 -2.60
N ILE A 92 3.00 3.85 -2.85
CA ILE A 92 4.28 4.25 -2.25
C ILE A 92 5.28 4.53 -3.36
N GLY A 93 6.07 5.59 -3.20
CA GLY A 93 7.20 5.92 -4.06
C GLY A 93 8.52 5.57 -3.37
N ALA A 94 9.38 4.83 -4.05
CA ALA A 94 10.68 4.41 -3.56
C ALA A 94 11.80 5.37 -3.97
N GLU A 95 12.94 5.32 -3.27
CA GLU A 95 14.10 6.17 -3.55
C GLU A 95 14.73 5.93 -4.95
N ASN A 96 14.49 4.76 -5.54
CA ASN A 96 14.98 4.41 -6.88
C ASN A 96 14.11 4.95 -8.04
N GLY A 97 13.02 5.66 -7.75
CA GLY A 97 12.11 6.21 -8.77
C GLY A 97 10.89 5.36 -9.07
N ASN A 98 10.83 4.13 -8.55
CA ASN A 98 9.68 3.24 -8.75
C ASN A 98 8.52 3.59 -7.84
N PHE A 99 7.31 3.22 -8.26
CA PHE A 99 6.13 3.26 -7.41
C PHE A 99 5.53 1.87 -7.29
N TYR A 100 4.97 1.59 -6.13
CA TYR A 100 4.37 0.31 -5.77
C TYR A 100 2.98 0.50 -5.20
N ARG A 101 2.11 -0.48 -5.46
CA ARG A 101 0.75 -0.52 -4.95
C ARG A 101 0.28 -1.98 -4.87
N GLY A 102 -0.20 -2.39 -3.71
CA GLY A 102 -0.72 -3.74 -3.51
C GLY A 102 -2.23 -3.83 -3.75
N GLN A 103 -2.68 -4.95 -4.31
CA GLN A 103 -4.09 -5.24 -4.56
C GLN A 103 -4.27 -6.75 -4.84
N ILE A 104 -5.52 -7.19 -5.04
CA ILE A 104 -5.85 -8.52 -5.59
C ILE A 104 -5.13 -8.71 -6.94
N GLY A 105 -4.67 -9.93 -7.21
CA GLY A 105 -4.04 -10.31 -8.47
C GLY A 105 -4.96 -10.14 -9.69
N CYS A 106 -4.36 -9.98 -10.86
CA CYS A 106 -5.09 -9.80 -12.14
C CYS A 106 -6.02 -10.95 -12.48
N ASP A 107 -5.76 -12.14 -11.99
CA ASP A 107 -6.62 -13.33 -12.15
C ASP A 107 -7.76 -13.39 -11.12
N GLY A 108 -7.85 -12.41 -10.23
CA GLY A 108 -8.84 -12.35 -9.14
C GLY A 108 -8.52 -13.24 -7.96
N THR A 109 -7.30 -13.76 -7.85
CA THR A 109 -6.87 -14.62 -6.76
C THR A 109 -5.62 -14.09 -6.07
N GLY A 110 -5.50 -14.34 -4.75
CA GLY A 110 -4.36 -13.91 -3.96
C GLY A 110 -4.10 -12.41 -4.02
N TYR A 111 -2.89 -12.01 -3.71
CA TYR A 111 -2.45 -10.63 -3.76
C TYR A 111 -1.26 -10.46 -4.68
N SER A 112 -1.19 -9.29 -5.30
CA SER A 112 -0.08 -8.89 -6.16
C SER A 112 0.41 -7.48 -5.81
N MET A 113 1.68 -7.26 -6.03
CA MET A 113 2.29 -5.95 -6.05
C MET A 113 2.33 -5.43 -7.48
N TYR A 114 1.72 -4.30 -7.71
CA TYR A 114 1.79 -3.59 -8.98
C TYR A 114 2.92 -2.57 -8.93
N LYS A 115 3.81 -2.63 -9.89
CA LYS A 115 4.99 -1.77 -9.99
C LYS A 115 4.96 -0.93 -11.27
N THR A 116 5.37 0.33 -11.17
CA THR A 116 5.67 1.18 -12.32
C THR A 116 7.08 1.75 -12.19
N GLU A 117 7.80 1.78 -13.30
CA GLU A 117 9.16 2.31 -13.44
C GLU A 117 9.22 3.53 -14.37
N ASP A 118 8.09 3.89 -14.97
CA ASP A 118 7.98 4.93 -16.01
C ASP A 118 7.04 6.08 -15.63
N GLY A 119 6.81 6.27 -14.33
CA GLY A 119 5.99 7.37 -13.83
C GLY A 119 4.48 7.15 -14.03
N ALA A 120 4.00 5.97 -13.74
CA ALA A 120 2.60 5.56 -13.83
C ALA A 120 2.03 5.51 -15.26
N ILE A 121 2.88 5.37 -16.27
CA ILE A 121 2.45 5.18 -17.66
C ILE A 121 2.08 3.72 -17.89
N THR A 122 2.94 2.79 -17.44
CA THR A 122 2.69 1.35 -17.50
C THR A 122 2.94 0.69 -16.14
N TRP A 123 2.25 -0.43 -15.90
CA TRP A 123 2.36 -1.19 -14.66
C TRP A 123 2.62 -2.66 -14.96
N THR A 124 3.42 -3.29 -14.12
CA THR A 124 3.68 -4.73 -14.12
C THR A 124 3.11 -5.35 -12.85
N GLU A 125 2.67 -6.60 -12.94
CA GLU A 125 2.18 -7.38 -11.81
C GLU A 125 3.27 -8.32 -11.31
N HIS A 126 3.45 -8.35 -9.98
CA HIS A 126 4.36 -9.24 -9.26
C HIS A 126 3.59 -9.96 -8.17
N VAL A 127 3.33 -11.25 -8.37
CA VAL A 127 2.49 -12.05 -7.46
C VAL A 127 3.19 -12.22 -6.11
N LEU A 128 2.47 -11.93 -5.01
CA LEU A 128 2.95 -12.17 -3.65
C LEU A 128 2.90 -13.66 -3.29
N PRO A 129 3.75 -14.14 -2.36
CA PRO A 129 3.79 -15.55 -1.96
C PRO A 129 2.60 -15.90 -1.06
N THR A 130 1.40 -15.86 -1.60
CA THR A 130 0.18 -16.26 -0.92
C THR A 130 -0.02 -17.75 -1.13
N GLU A 131 -0.01 -18.54 -0.05
CA GLU A 131 -0.05 -20.02 -0.12
C GLU A 131 -1.36 -20.58 -0.63
N GLU A 132 -2.44 -19.80 -0.67
CA GLU A 132 -3.74 -20.23 -1.13
C GLU A 132 -4.37 -19.21 -2.08
N SER A 133 -4.98 -19.73 -3.14
CA SER A 133 -5.82 -18.96 -4.05
C SER A 133 -7.08 -18.49 -3.31
N GLY A 134 -7.07 -17.30 -2.79
CA GLY A 134 -8.19 -16.70 -2.10
C GLY A 134 -7.76 -15.46 -1.34
N THR A 135 -8.66 -14.53 -1.26
CA THR A 135 -8.55 -13.39 -0.38
C THR A 135 -9.28 -13.70 0.93
N ALA A 136 -8.88 -13.08 2.02
CA ALA A 136 -9.61 -13.17 3.28
C ALA A 136 -11.10 -12.82 3.06
N ASP A 137 -12.01 -13.54 3.70
CA ASP A 137 -13.45 -13.32 3.58
C ASP A 137 -13.91 -12.13 4.45
N THR A 138 -13.13 -11.06 4.40
CA THR A 138 -13.37 -9.85 5.17
C THR A 138 -13.27 -8.61 4.28
N TRP A 139 -13.87 -7.53 4.72
CA TRP A 139 -13.81 -6.23 4.06
C TRP A 139 -12.38 -5.62 3.95
N ASN A 140 -11.37 -6.24 4.55
CA ASN A 140 -9.95 -5.92 4.37
C ASN A 140 -9.25 -6.78 3.31
N ALA A 141 -10.00 -7.62 2.60
CA ALA A 141 -9.47 -8.65 1.73
C ALA A 141 -8.97 -8.16 0.37
N GLU A 142 -9.02 -6.87 0.11
CA GLU A 142 -8.72 -6.35 -1.23
C GLU A 142 -7.38 -5.63 -1.29
N GLU A 143 -6.70 -5.46 -0.14
CA GLU A 143 -5.51 -4.62 -0.03
C GLU A 143 -4.30 -5.39 0.51
N ALA A 144 -3.22 -5.42 -0.26
CA ALA A 144 -1.89 -5.70 0.27
C ALA A 144 -1.18 -4.37 0.51
N GLN A 145 -0.87 -4.05 1.75
CA GLN A 145 -0.16 -2.83 2.12
C GLN A 145 1.31 -2.93 1.74
N VAL A 146 1.91 -1.82 1.39
CA VAL A 146 3.31 -1.76 0.92
C VAL A 146 4.02 -0.57 1.52
N ASP A 147 5.31 -0.74 1.80
CA ASP A 147 6.25 0.35 2.01
C ASP A 147 7.65 -0.04 1.52
N THR A 148 8.55 0.93 1.41
CA THR A 148 9.93 0.72 0.95
C THR A 148 10.93 1.35 1.91
N ASP A 149 12.07 0.71 2.08
CA ASP A 149 13.16 1.24 2.88
C ASP A 149 14.07 2.20 2.08
N THR A 150 15.08 2.74 2.75
CA THR A 150 16.03 3.70 2.18
C THR A 150 16.93 3.12 1.06
N GLU A 151 16.94 1.81 0.87
CA GLU A 151 17.61 1.13 -0.25
C GLU A 151 16.64 0.63 -1.32
N SER A 152 15.35 1.02 -1.21
CA SER A 152 14.27 0.61 -2.12
C SER A 152 13.95 -0.89 -2.08
N ASN A 153 14.26 -1.59 -0.99
CA ASN A 153 13.69 -2.89 -0.73
C ASN A 153 12.18 -2.72 -0.44
N VAL A 154 11.39 -3.67 -0.89
CA VAL A 154 9.92 -3.58 -0.84
C VAL A 154 9.38 -4.52 0.24
N TYR A 155 8.47 -4.02 1.07
CA TYR A 155 7.85 -4.76 2.16
C TYR A 155 6.35 -4.82 1.94
N ALA A 156 5.78 -6.01 1.90
CA ALA A 156 4.36 -6.22 1.69
C ALA A 156 3.71 -6.88 2.91
N MET A 157 2.51 -6.42 3.27
CA MET A 157 1.68 -7.01 4.33
C MET A 157 0.26 -7.20 3.81
N TRP A 158 -0.32 -8.37 4.07
CA TRP A 158 -1.69 -8.70 3.68
C TRP A 158 -2.37 -9.57 4.73
N MET A 159 -3.69 -9.70 4.63
CA MET A 159 -4.46 -10.64 5.42
C MET A 159 -4.58 -11.97 4.69
N GLY A 160 -4.15 -13.05 5.32
CA GLY A 160 -4.34 -14.40 4.81
C GLY A 160 -5.80 -14.85 4.85
N ILE A 161 -6.09 -15.98 4.21
CA ILE A 161 -7.42 -16.59 4.22
C ILE A 161 -7.92 -16.96 5.63
N ASP A 162 -6.99 -17.13 6.57
CA ASP A 162 -7.24 -17.36 8.00
C ASP A 162 -7.51 -16.07 8.79
N ASN A 163 -7.60 -14.92 8.12
CA ASN A 163 -7.73 -13.59 8.71
C ASN A 163 -6.57 -13.17 9.61
N LEU A 164 -5.38 -13.74 9.41
CA LEU A 164 -4.16 -13.35 10.13
C LEU A 164 -3.21 -12.57 9.20
N PRO A 165 -2.37 -11.67 9.75
CA PRO A 165 -1.50 -10.84 8.94
C PRO A 165 -0.22 -11.59 8.55
N TYR A 166 0.08 -11.55 7.27
CA TYR A 166 1.30 -12.08 6.67
C TYR A 166 2.16 -10.97 6.11
N PHE A 167 3.44 -11.23 6.06
CA PHE A 167 4.48 -10.34 5.59
C PHE A 167 5.45 -11.07 4.66
N SER A 168 5.92 -10.35 3.66
CA SER A 168 7.03 -10.76 2.80
C SER A 168 7.81 -9.53 2.35
N TYR A 169 9.06 -9.71 1.95
CA TYR A 169 9.89 -8.64 1.42
C TYR A 169 10.56 -9.06 0.10
N SER A 170 10.98 -8.05 -0.65
CA SER A 170 11.77 -8.18 -1.87
C SER A 170 12.98 -7.26 -1.79
N THR A 171 14.16 -7.76 -2.16
CA THR A 171 15.39 -6.97 -2.26
C THR A 171 15.82 -6.71 -3.70
N ASP A 172 14.96 -7.05 -4.66
CA ASP A 172 15.16 -6.89 -6.09
C ASP A 172 14.01 -6.13 -6.78
N HIS A 173 13.40 -5.18 -6.03
CA HIS A 173 12.38 -4.28 -6.54
C HIS A 173 11.09 -5.00 -6.98
N ALA A 174 10.62 -5.93 -6.15
CA ALA A 174 9.44 -6.77 -6.31
C ALA A 174 9.54 -7.86 -7.40
N GLU A 175 10.72 -8.14 -7.96
CA GLU A 175 10.89 -9.23 -8.94
C GLU A 175 10.76 -10.60 -8.29
N THR A 176 11.33 -10.77 -7.09
CA THR A 176 11.16 -11.97 -6.27
C THR A 176 10.83 -11.63 -4.81
N TRP A 177 10.18 -12.54 -4.12
CA TRP A 177 9.71 -12.36 -2.75
C TRP A 177 10.27 -13.42 -1.81
N SER A 178 10.51 -13.05 -0.56
CA SER A 178 10.79 -14.00 0.52
C SER A 178 9.58 -14.90 0.78
N ASP A 179 9.78 -16.01 1.49
CA ASP A 179 8.66 -16.78 2.03
C ASP A 179 7.80 -15.89 2.95
N ALA A 180 6.48 -16.16 2.95
CA ALA A 180 5.55 -15.44 3.79
C ALA A 180 5.72 -15.79 5.27
N VAL A 181 5.71 -14.77 6.13
CA VAL A 181 5.82 -14.93 7.58
C VAL A 181 4.56 -14.37 8.24
N MET A 182 3.87 -15.17 9.05
CA MET A 182 2.75 -14.71 9.87
C MET A 182 3.30 -13.91 11.06
N ILE A 183 2.77 -12.71 11.28
CA ILE A 183 3.34 -11.72 12.21
C ILE A 183 2.52 -11.49 13.48
N ALA A 184 1.30 -12.02 13.55
CA ALA A 184 0.44 -11.86 14.73
C ALA A 184 0.89 -12.73 15.91
N PRO A 185 0.63 -12.31 17.17
CA PRO A 185 0.70 -13.22 18.31
C PRO A 185 -0.25 -14.40 18.17
N SER A 186 0.19 -15.56 18.66
CA SER A 186 -0.54 -16.84 18.47
C SER A 186 -1.91 -16.93 19.16
N HIS A 187 -2.27 -15.95 19.99
CA HIS A 187 -3.59 -15.93 20.64
C HIS A 187 -4.65 -15.22 19.79
N LEU A 188 -4.26 -14.43 18.79
CA LEU A 188 -5.23 -13.75 17.91
C LEU A 188 -5.90 -14.73 16.96
N GLN A 189 -7.19 -14.54 16.75
CA GLN A 189 -8.04 -15.35 15.88
C GLN A 189 -8.55 -14.59 14.66
N GLY A 190 -8.46 -13.25 14.70
CA GLY A 190 -8.80 -12.37 13.58
C GLY A 190 -8.03 -11.07 13.67
N THR A 191 -7.74 -10.48 12.53
CA THR A 191 -7.05 -9.20 12.43
C THR A 191 -7.63 -8.35 11.29
N GLY A 192 -7.37 -7.04 11.31
CA GLY A 192 -7.84 -6.13 10.28
C GLY A 192 -7.06 -4.83 10.25
N PHE A 193 -7.32 -4.03 9.20
CA PHE A 193 -6.68 -2.72 8.97
C PHE A 193 -5.14 -2.78 9.00
N PRO A 194 -4.53 -3.59 8.13
CA PRO A 194 -3.09 -3.72 8.09
C PRO A 194 -2.43 -2.41 7.64
N VAL A 195 -1.30 -2.10 8.24
CA VAL A 195 -0.38 -1.06 7.75
C VAL A 195 1.05 -1.53 7.97
N VAL A 196 1.91 -1.28 7.00
CA VAL A 196 3.35 -1.55 7.08
C VAL A 196 4.11 -0.24 6.92
N ILE A 197 5.18 -0.07 7.68
CA ILE A 197 6.10 1.06 7.58
C ILE A 197 7.52 0.52 7.63
N ALA A 198 8.32 0.85 6.63
CA ALA A 198 9.73 0.51 6.55
C ALA A 198 10.61 1.72 6.94
N GLY A 199 11.80 1.42 7.43
CA GLY A 199 12.81 2.42 7.79
C GLY A 199 14.13 2.15 7.09
N ASP A 200 15.19 1.89 7.86
CA ASP A 200 16.45 1.38 7.32
C ASP A 200 16.28 -0.06 6.82
N PRO A 201 17.17 -0.57 5.92
CA PRO A 201 17.08 -1.92 5.41
C PRO A 201 16.93 -3.01 6.48
N GLY A 202 15.92 -3.85 6.33
CA GLY A 202 15.57 -4.90 7.26
C GLY A 202 14.84 -4.43 8.54
N ARG A 203 14.49 -3.14 8.64
CA ARG A 203 13.70 -2.59 9.75
C ARG A 203 12.29 -2.26 9.31
N VAL A 204 11.32 -2.92 9.89
CA VAL A 204 9.91 -2.77 9.52
C VAL A 204 9.00 -2.84 10.74
N ALA A 205 7.95 -2.04 10.73
CA ALA A 205 6.89 -2.07 11.72
C ALA A 205 5.55 -2.34 11.04
N PHE A 206 4.67 -3.04 11.76
CA PHE A 206 3.34 -3.40 11.31
C PHE A 206 2.32 -2.93 12.34
N GLY A 207 1.26 -2.27 11.88
CA GLY A 207 0.11 -1.92 12.70
C GLY A 207 -1.13 -2.69 12.24
N TYR A 208 -1.95 -3.15 13.16
CA TYR A 208 -3.22 -3.82 12.87
C TYR A 208 -4.11 -3.82 14.11
N ILE A 209 -5.40 -4.04 13.91
CA ILE A 209 -6.29 -4.42 15.00
C ILE A 209 -6.43 -5.94 15.03
N GLY A 210 -6.67 -6.52 16.21
CA GLY A 210 -6.83 -7.96 16.37
C GLY A 210 -7.78 -8.31 17.50
N GLU A 211 -8.41 -9.47 17.40
CA GLU A 211 -9.29 -10.04 18.42
C GLU A 211 -8.85 -11.47 18.77
N ASP A 212 -9.08 -11.90 20.01
CA ASP A 212 -8.64 -13.21 20.54
C ASP A 212 -9.79 -14.23 20.70
N GLY A 213 -10.94 -13.96 20.11
CA GLY A 213 -12.13 -14.79 20.16
C GLY A 213 -13.16 -14.36 21.21
N ASP A 214 -12.94 -13.26 21.90
CA ASP A 214 -13.90 -12.66 22.83
C ASP A 214 -14.85 -11.64 22.16
N GLY A 215 -14.58 -11.30 20.89
CA GLY A 215 -15.34 -10.34 20.09
C GLY A 215 -14.95 -8.88 20.33
N LEU A 216 -13.87 -8.64 21.09
CA LEU A 216 -13.33 -7.31 21.33
C LEU A 216 -12.07 -7.11 20.49
N TRP A 217 -11.87 -5.91 19.98
CA TRP A 217 -10.76 -5.57 19.10
C TRP A 217 -9.76 -4.67 19.81
N ASP A 218 -8.52 -5.03 19.73
CA ASP A 218 -7.40 -4.28 20.28
C ASP A 218 -6.41 -3.85 19.20
N GLY A 219 -5.68 -2.77 19.44
CA GLY A 219 -4.62 -2.31 18.56
C GLY A 219 -3.28 -2.99 18.87
N TYR A 220 -2.57 -3.41 17.84
CA TYR A 220 -1.27 -4.06 17.93
C TYR A 220 -0.22 -3.37 17.06
N ILE A 221 1.02 -3.36 17.56
CA ILE A 221 2.21 -3.02 16.78
C ILE A 221 3.20 -4.17 16.88
N SER A 222 3.62 -4.69 15.74
CA SER A 222 4.72 -5.65 15.63
C SER A 222 5.92 -4.99 14.97
N VAL A 223 7.13 -5.30 15.43
CA VAL A 223 8.38 -4.73 14.91
C VAL A 223 9.38 -5.84 14.63
N MET A 224 10.06 -5.73 13.48
CA MET A 224 11.25 -6.50 13.11
C MET A 224 12.41 -5.54 12.86
N THR A 225 13.60 -5.88 13.34
CA THR A 225 14.85 -5.14 13.06
C THR A 225 15.84 -5.95 12.24
N ASP A 226 15.45 -7.14 11.82
CA ASP A 226 16.27 -8.16 11.15
C ASP A 226 15.41 -8.96 10.13
N ALA A 227 14.51 -8.26 9.42
CA ALA A 227 13.52 -8.85 8.53
C ALA A 227 14.13 -9.74 7.43
N PHE A 228 15.40 -9.52 7.06
CA PHE A 228 16.13 -10.32 6.06
C PHE A 228 16.73 -11.61 6.60
N ASN A 229 16.63 -11.86 7.90
CA ASN A 229 17.09 -13.13 8.47
C ASN A 229 16.11 -14.26 8.12
N GLU A 230 16.64 -15.46 8.00
CA GLU A 230 15.84 -16.68 7.76
C GLU A 230 14.76 -16.91 8.83
N THR A 231 15.01 -16.44 10.06
CA THR A 231 14.06 -16.49 11.17
C THR A 231 14.09 -15.15 11.90
N PRO A 232 13.34 -14.15 11.41
CA PRO A 232 13.37 -12.81 11.99
C PRO A 232 12.73 -12.79 13.38
N LEU A 233 13.24 -11.94 14.25
CA LEU A 233 12.66 -11.71 15.58
C LEU A 233 11.50 -10.73 15.47
N ILE A 234 10.30 -11.19 15.83
CA ILE A 234 9.09 -10.37 15.90
C ILE A 234 8.83 -9.98 17.35
N THR A 235 8.72 -8.67 17.59
CA THR A 235 8.31 -8.15 18.90
C THR A 235 6.98 -7.43 18.73
N THR A 236 5.94 -7.92 19.43
CA THR A 236 4.59 -7.36 19.34
C THR A 236 4.15 -6.80 20.69
N VAL A 237 3.48 -5.65 20.65
CA VAL A 237 2.84 -5.03 21.81
C VAL A 237 1.39 -4.66 21.46
N GLN A 238 0.49 -4.85 22.43
CA GLN A 238 -0.86 -4.29 22.41
C GLN A 238 -0.77 -2.82 22.82
N VAL A 239 -1.24 -1.90 21.98
CA VAL A 239 -1.04 -0.45 22.21
C VAL A 239 -2.11 0.18 23.08
N ASN A 240 -3.26 -0.47 23.26
CA ASN A 240 -4.37 -0.03 24.12
C ASN A 240 -4.56 -0.93 25.34
N ALA A 241 -3.50 -1.59 25.83
CA ALA A 241 -3.57 -2.57 26.93
C ALA A 241 -4.16 -2.03 28.27
N ASN A 242 -4.23 -0.72 28.44
CA ASN A 242 -4.78 -0.06 29.63
C ASN A 242 -6.05 0.75 29.35
N ASP A 243 -6.55 0.71 28.13
CA ASP A 243 -7.77 1.38 27.70
C ASP A 243 -8.84 0.34 27.32
N ASP A 244 -10.07 0.78 27.19
CA ASP A 244 -11.15 -0.10 26.73
C ASP A 244 -10.85 -0.57 25.29
N PRO A 245 -11.12 -1.85 24.97
CA PRO A 245 -11.03 -2.34 23.62
C PRO A 245 -12.00 -1.59 22.70
N LEU A 246 -11.79 -1.71 21.40
CA LEU A 246 -12.70 -1.15 20.40
C LEU A 246 -13.99 -1.98 20.40
N ASP A 247 -15.10 -1.38 20.84
CA ASP A 247 -16.43 -1.99 20.75
C ASP A 247 -16.94 -1.94 19.29
N ASN A 248 -17.57 -3.03 18.87
CA ASN A 248 -18.25 -3.13 17.59
C ASN A 248 -19.66 -2.53 17.62
#